data_e0176aad060ac2fc12235edce4d5fd30
#
_entry.id   e0176aad060ac2fc12235edce4d5fd30
#
_cell.length_a   1.000
_cell.length_b   1.000
_cell.length_c   1.000
_cell.angle_alpha   90.00
_cell.angle_beta   90.00
_cell.angle_gamma   90.00
#
_symmetry.space_group_name_H-M   'P 1'
#
loop_
_entity.id
_entity.type
_entity.pdbx_description
1 polymer ?
#
loop_
_entity_poly.entity_id
_entity_poly.type
_entity_poly.pdbx_seq_one_letter_code
_entity_poly.pdbx_strand_id
1 'polypeptide(L)'
;MGEKRTYTGKELGGYLVGMFGQNLIYNIVATGLYFYFQNVICLPAMALGWIMTIARIWDAINDPMMGTIVDKTKTKWGKCRPYLIIFPGIIGVVTILTFINGNYATASSTAQKVLIVAWAAISYIAWGMCFTVCDIPLWGITSLMTEDENDRGKILSLARMVAGVGGIGVLVVQIAQALGTAFVNKIDKNAADYDTLVQKANQKGFIVTVIIMTVVASVLFEFAGLCTREKVEKSERSYTFKENFQIMFRNKPFRQILISGILRSPIQLLMIVAMTLVTYYYANGNIMNILKTDATGKIVGINFQILVGLGCVAAGLFVGQFVAMGVTPLIIKKVEKKTL
;
A
#
# COMPACT_ATOMS: atom_id res chain seq x y z
N MET A 1 39.97 -5.39 6.62
CA MET A 1 39.50 -6.43 5.65
C MET A 1 38.01 -6.16 5.43
N GLY A 2 37.60 -5.81 4.19
CA GLY A 2 36.19 -5.58 3.89
C GLY A 2 35.41 -6.90 4.01
N GLU A 3 34.37 -6.92 4.85
CA GLU A 3 33.46 -8.04 4.96
C GLU A 3 32.95 -8.43 3.57
N LYS A 4 33.18 -9.66 3.16
CA LYS A 4 32.77 -10.20 1.86
C LYS A 4 31.24 -10.30 1.86
N ARG A 5 30.58 -9.42 1.11
CA ARG A 5 29.12 -9.44 0.99
C ARG A 5 28.63 -10.80 0.51
N THR A 6 27.59 -11.31 1.15
CA THR A 6 26.99 -12.63 0.84
C THR A 6 25.97 -12.56 -0.32
N TYR A 7 25.56 -11.35 -0.71
CA TYR A 7 24.64 -11.09 -1.82
C TYR A 7 25.31 -10.28 -2.95
N THR A 8 24.82 -10.41 -4.16
CA THR A 8 25.31 -9.67 -5.33
C THR A 8 24.56 -8.34 -5.49
N GLY A 9 25.19 -7.36 -6.14
CA GLY A 9 24.55 -6.08 -6.45
C GLY A 9 23.29 -6.24 -7.31
N LYS A 10 23.24 -7.25 -8.20
CA LYS A 10 22.08 -7.57 -9.02
C LYS A 10 20.90 -8.08 -8.17
N GLU A 11 21.17 -8.94 -7.20
CA GLU A 11 20.15 -9.46 -6.28
C GLU A 11 19.56 -8.33 -5.43
N LEU A 12 20.42 -7.48 -4.87
CA LEU A 12 19.97 -6.33 -4.10
C LEU A 12 19.17 -5.35 -4.97
N GLY A 13 19.71 -4.97 -6.13
CA GLY A 13 19.04 -4.02 -7.03
C GLY A 13 17.68 -4.51 -7.48
N GLY A 14 17.57 -5.78 -7.92
CA GLY A 14 16.29 -6.37 -8.32
C GLY A 14 15.28 -6.46 -7.17
N TYR A 15 15.75 -6.81 -5.97
CA TYR A 15 14.92 -6.82 -4.78
C TYR A 15 14.37 -5.41 -4.43
N LEU A 16 15.24 -4.38 -4.48
CA LEU A 16 14.83 -3.00 -4.19
C LEU A 16 13.87 -2.44 -5.25
N VAL A 17 14.10 -2.73 -6.52
CA VAL A 17 13.17 -2.38 -7.60
C VAL A 17 11.82 -3.06 -7.40
N GLY A 18 11.82 -4.34 -7.01
CA GLY A 18 10.60 -5.07 -6.68
C GLY A 18 9.86 -4.50 -5.48
N MET A 19 10.59 -4.10 -4.43
CA MET A 19 10.01 -3.40 -3.27
C MET A 19 9.36 -2.07 -3.65
N PHE A 20 9.96 -1.32 -4.56
CA PHE A 20 9.37 -0.10 -5.09
C PHE A 20 8.06 -0.40 -5.82
N GLY A 21 8.05 -1.37 -6.75
CA GLY A 21 6.85 -1.78 -7.49
C GLY A 21 5.72 -2.25 -6.59
N GLN A 22 6.04 -3.10 -5.59
CA GLN A 22 5.06 -3.58 -4.62
C GLN A 22 4.42 -2.43 -3.83
N ASN A 23 5.23 -1.49 -3.31
CA ASN A 23 4.71 -0.35 -2.56
C ASN A 23 3.93 0.62 -3.46
N LEU A 24 4.28 0.74 -4.72
CA LEU A 24 3.52 1.52 -5.69
C LEU A 24 2.10 0.95 -5.85
N ILE A 25 1.95 -0.38 -6.08
CA ILE A 25 0.65 -1.06 -6.16
C ILE A 25 -0.13 -0.89 -4.85
N TYR A 26 0.52 -1.09 -3.70
CA TYR A 26 -0.10 -0.92 -2.40
C TYR A 26 -0.72 0.47 -2.24
N ASN A 27 0.02 1.53 -2.56
CA ASN A 27 -0.44 2.90 -2.38
C ASN A 27 -1.50 3.30 -3.41
N ILE A 28 -1.45 2.76 -4.65
CA ILE A 28 -2.52 2.94 -5.63
C ILE A 28 -3.86 2.47 -5.04
N VAL A 29 -3.88 1.33 -4.37
CA VAL A 29 -5.11 0.79 -3.79
C VAL A 29 -5.42 1.44 -2.44
N ALA A 30 -4.46 1.53 -1.53
CA ALA A 30 -4.68 2.08 -0.20
C ALA A 30 -5.24 3.52 -0.21
N THR A 31 -4.80 4.35 -1.17
CA THR A 31 -5.24 5.73 -1.28
C THR A 31 -6.25 5.91 -2.41
N GLY A 32 -5.93 5.37 -3.60
CA GLY A 32 -6.71 5.58 -4.80
C GLY A 32 -8.07 4.91 -4.75
N LEU A 33 -8.16 3.68 -4.23
CA LEU A 33 -9.42 2.94 -4.19
C LEU A 33 -10.42 3.54 -3.20
N TYR A 34 -9.94 3.97 -2.01
CA TYR A 34 -10.81 4.64 -1.06
C TYR A 34 -11.43 5.91 -1.68
N PHE A 35 -10.58 6.74 -2.30
CA PHE A 35 -11.04 7.95 -2.99
C PHE A 35 -12.00 7.62 -4.14
N TYR A 36 -11.67 6.61 -4.95
CA TYR A 36 -12.49 6.16 -6.08
C TYR A 36 -13.87 5.70 -5.63
N PHE A 37 -13.93 4.86 -4.60
CA PHE A 37 -15.21 4.35 -4.08
C PHE A 37 -16.09 5.45 -3.50
N GLN A 38 -15.49 6.40 -2.78
CA GLN A 38 -16.25 7.46 -2.13
C GLN A 38 -16.65 8.59 -3.09
N ASN A 39 -15.72 9.06 -3.93
CA ASN A 39 -15.88 10.30 -4.68
C ASN A 39 -16.17 10.09 -6.17
N VAL A 40 -15.81 8.97 -6.75
CA VAL A 40 -16.01 8.72 -8.19
C VAL A 40 -17.24 7.86 -8.44
N ILE A 41 -17.37 6.73 -7.76
CA ILE A 41 -18.55 5.86 -7.90
C ILE A 41 -19.61 6.11 -6.80
N CYS A 42 -19.33 7.00 -5.86
CA CYS A 42 -20.25 7.49 -4.84
C CYS A 42 -20.87 6.40 -3.97
N LEU A 43 -20.08 5.44 -3.50
CA LEU A 43 -20.56 4.43 -2.56
C LEU A 43 -20.98 5.08 -1.23
N PRO A 44 -22.06 4.61 -0.58
CA PRO A 44 -22.43 5.07 0.75
C PRO A 44 -21.29 4.82 1.75
N ALA A 45 -20.99 5.81 2.58
CA ALA A 45 -19.90 5.73 3.57
C ALA A 45 -20.03 4.52 4.53
N MET A 46 -21.27 4.17 4.90
CA MET A 46 -21.55 2.98 5.71
C MET A 46 -21.14 1.68 5.00
N ALA A 47 -21.48 1.54 3.72
CA ALA A 47 -21.08 0.36 2.92
C ALA A 47 -19.56 0.29 2.79
N LEU A 48 -18.90 1.42 2.52
CA LEU A 48 -17.46 1.51 2.44
C LEU A 48 -16.79 1.12 3.77
N GLY A 49 -17.30 1.62 4.89
CA GLY A 49 -16.81 1.26 6.23
C GLY A 49 -16.89 -0.25 6.50
N TRP A 50 -18.01 -0.89 6.17
CA TRP A 50 -18.15 -2.35 6.31
C TRP A 50 -17.21 -3.12 5.38
N ILE A 51 -17.07 -2.73 4.12
CA ILE A 51 -16.15 -3.36 3.17
C ILE A 51 -14.71 -3.34 3.73
N MET A 52 -14.26 -2.18 4.19
CA MET A 52 -12.91 -2.03 4.75
C MET A 52 -12.71 -2.84 6.02
N THR A 53 -13.71 -2.89 6.91
CA THR A 53 -13.64 -3.63 8.16
C THR A 53 -13.60 -5.15 7.92
N ILE A 54 -14.48 -5.66 7.06
CA ILE A 54 -14.53 -7.10 6.72
C ILE A 54 -13.22 -7.53 6.05
N ALA A 55 -12.68 -6.71 5.14
CA ALA A 55 -11.41 -7.00 4.50
C ALA A 55 -10.26 -7.11 5.53
N ARG A 56 -10.20 -6.21 6.52
CA ARG A 56 -9.18 -6.27 7.59
C ARG A 56 -9.31 -7.51 8.49
N ILE A 57 -10.54 -7.94 8.79
CA ILE A 57 -10.76 -9.19 9.53
C ILE A 57 -10.29 -10.38 8.68
N TRP A 58 -10.57 -10.35 7.37
CA TRP A 58 -10.11 -11.39 6.45
C TRP A 58 -8.59 -11.44 6.35
N ASP A 59 -7.91 -10.29 6.24
CA ASP A 59 -6.45 -10.21 6.20
C ASP A 59 -5.82 -10.91 7.42
N ALA A 60 -6.37 -10.70 8.63
CA ALA A 60 -5.88 -11.31 9.86
C ALA A 60 -5.91 -12.85 9.84
N ILE A 61 -6.78 -13.45 9.03
CA ILE A 61 -6.87 -14.91 8.83
C ILE A 61 -6.00 -15.35 7.65
N ASN A 62 -6.05 -14.58 6.56
CA ASN A 62 -5.39 -14.90 5.30
C ASN A 62 -3.86 -14.87 5.42
N ASP A 63 -3.29 -13.89 6.15
CA ASP A 63 -1.84 -13.73 6.27
C ASP A 63 -1.15 -14.94 6.92
N PRO A 64 -1.59 -15.46 8.08
CA PRO A 64 -1.00 -16.68 8.64
C PRO A 64 -1.20 -17.93 7.78
N MET A 65 -2.35 -18.02 7.08
CA MET A 65 -2.60 -19.12 6.14
C MET A 65 -1.58 -19.09 5.01
N MET A 66 -1.38 -17.92 4.39
CA MET A 66 -0.46 -17.77 3.29
C MET A 66 0.99 -18.00 3.72
N GLY A 67 1.40 -17.52 4.91
CA GLY A 67 2.70 -17.84 5.49
C GLY A 67 2.94 -19.34 5.58
N THR A 68 1.94 -20.10 6.04
CA THR A 68 2.01 -21.57 6.12
C THR A 68 2.11 -22.23 4.74
N ILE A 69 1.41 -21.71 3.73
CA ILE A 69 1.47 -22.20 2.35
C ILE A 69 2.86 -21.99 1.77
N VAL A 70 3.41 -20.78 1.91
CA VAL A 70 4.78 -20.46 1.44
C VAL A 70 5.83 -21.35 2.11
N ASP A 71 5.71 -21.57 3.42
CA ASP A 71 6.66 -22.43 4.14
C ASP A 71 6.62 -23.88 3.69
N LYS A 72 5.47 -24.38 3.24
CA LYS A 72 5.31 -25.74 2.68
C LYS A 72 5.67 -25.86 1.21
N THR A 73 5.83 -24.73 0.52
CA THR A 73 6.12 -24.73 -0.91
C THR A 73 7.55 -25.23 -1.17
N LYS A 74 7.66 -26.24 -2.01
CA LYS A 74 8.93 -26.82 -2.47
C LYS A 74 8.92 -26.84 -3.98
N THR A 75 9.60 -25.89 -4.62
CA THR A 75 9.73 -25.85 -6.09
C THR A 75 11.19 -25.79 -6.51
N LYS A 76 11.44 -26.07 -7.79
CA LYS A 76 12.79 -25.93 -8.39
C LYS A 76 13.31 -24.49 -8.36
N TRP A 77 12.41 -23.50 -8.19
CA TRP A 77 12.78 -22.09 -8.14
C TRP A 77 12.97 -21.58 -6.71
N GLY A 78 12.67 -22.39 -5.71
CA GLY A 78 12.68 -22.04 -4.29
C GLY A 78 11.29 -22.00 -3.67
N LYS A 79 11.17 -21.39 -2.49
CA LYS A 79 9.90 -21.26 -1.74
C LYS A 79 9.16 -19.96 -2.08
N CYS A 80 9.87 -18.84 -2.09
CA CYS A 80 9.31 -17.49 -2.24
C CYS A 80 9.29 -17.04 -3.71
N ARG A 81 10.33 -17.39 -4.48
CA ARG A 81 10.49 -16.94 -5.87
C ARG A 81 9.33 -17.25 -6.81
N PRO A 82 8.68 -18.43 -6.79
CA PRO A 82 7.55 -18.70 -7.67
C PRO A 82 6.43 -17.69 -7.52
N TYR A 83 6.15 -17.30 -6.29
CA TYR A 83 5.11 -16.30 -6.00
C TYR A 83 5.51 -14.91 -6.51
N LEU A 84 6.77 -14.52 -6.37
CA LEU A 84 7.29 -13.22 -6.81
C LEU A 84 7.46 -13.10 -8.33
N ILE A 85 7.44 -14.21 -9.07
CA ILE A 85 7.51 -14.21 -10.53
C ILE A 85 6.10 -14.24 -11.15
N ILE A 86 5.18 -15.03 -10.58
CA ILE A 86 3.87 -15.29 -11.22
C ILE A 86 2.84 -14.25 -10.77
N PHE A 87 2.78 -13.95 -9.48
CA PHE A 87 1.68 -13.18 -8.90
C PHE A 87 1.72 -11.66 -9.13
N PRO A 88 2.85 -10.97 -9.37
CA PRO A 88 2.83 -9.54 -9.66
C PRO A 88 1.95 -9.17 -10.86
N GLY A 89 1.95 -9.99 -11.92
CA GLY A 89 1.05 -9.83 -13.05
C GLY A 89 -0.41 -10.05 -12.66
N ILE A 90 -0.70 -11.09 -11.86
CA ILE A 90 -2.06 -11.38 -11.38
C ILE A 90 -2.58 -10.24 -10.48
N ILE A 91 -1.77 -9.74 -9.56
CA ILE A 91 -2.13 -8.59 -8.72
C ILE A 91 -2.43 -7.37 -9.59
N GLY A 92 -1.63 -7.15 -10.64
CA GLY A 92 -1.88 -6.07 -11.59
C GLY A 92 -3.27 -6.16 -12.23
N VAL A 93 -3.64 -7.34 -12.72
CA VAL A 93 -4.97 -7.59 -13.30
C VAL A 93 -6.08 -7.36 -12.25
N VAL A 94 -5.93 -7.95 -11.05
CA VAL A 94 -6.93 -7.80 -9.98
C VAL A 94 -7.04 -6.34 -9.53
N THR A 95 -5.92 -5.61 -9.44
CA THR A 95 -5.93 -4.17 -9.14
C THR A 95 -6.78 -3.41 -10.17
N ILE A 96 -6.57 -3.64 -11.45
CA ILE A 96 -7.36 -2.98 -12.51
C ILE A 96 -8.83 -3.34 -12.38
N LEU A 97 -9.17 -4.62 -12.17
CA LEU A 97 -10.55 -5.09 -12.02
C LEU A 97 -11.25 -4.43 -10.82
N THR A 98 -10.54 -4.14 -9.74
CA THR A 98 -11.10 -3.47 -8.56
C THR A 98 -11.58 -2.03 -8.86
N PHE A 99 -10.97 -1.36 -9.84
CA PHE A 99 -11.38 -0.03 -10.31
C PHE A 99 -12.41 -0.06 -11.45
N ILE A 100 -12.74 -1.23 -11.99
CA ILE A 100 -13.81 -1.38 -12.97
C ILE A 100 -15.11 -1.68 -12.23
N ASN A 101 -15.90 -0.64 -11.97
CA ASN A 101 -17.18 -0.76 -11.26
C ASN A 101 -18.22 0.20 -11.86
N GLY A 102 -19.51 -0.08 -11.61
CA GLY A 102 -20.60 0.83 -11.94
C GLY A 102 -20.64 2.04 -10.99
N ASN A 103 -21.28 3.12 -11.41
CA ASN A 103 -21.50 4.28 -10.54
C ASN A 103 -22.78 4.10 -9.73
N TYR A 104 -22.66 4.17 -8.40
CA TYR A 104 -23.77 3.96 -7.47
C TYR A 104 -24.83 5.08 -7.55
N ALA A 105 -24.39 6.34 -7.77
CA ALA A 105 -25.30 7.48 -7.84
C ALA A 105 -26.20 7.44 -9.09
N THR A 106 -25.70 6.90 -10.21
CA THR A 106 -26.47 6.81 -11.47
C THR A 106 -27.20 5.48 -11.63
N ALA A 107 -27.08 4.55 -10.69
CA ALA A 107 -27.76 3.26 -10.73
C ALA A 107 -29.28 3.43 -10.61
N SER A 108 -30.04 2.95 -11.59
CA SER A 108 -31.49 3.12 -11.72
C SER A 108 -32.30 2.15 -10.86
N SER A 109 -31.74 1.02 -10.46
CA SER A 109 -32.45 0.01 -9.66
C SER A 109 -31.69 -0.37 -8.37
N THR A 110 -32.44 -0.82 -7.35
CA THR A 110 -31.86 -1.33 -6.11
C THR A 110 -30.95 -2.52 -6.37
N ALA A 111 -31.30 -3.39 -7.31
CA ALA A 111 -30.49 -4.54 -7.69
C ALA A 111 -29.12 -4.11 -8.24
N GLN A 112 -29.07 -3.09 -9.10
CA GLN A 112 -27.80 -2.53 -9.60
C GLN A 112 -26.94 -1.97 -8.47
N LYS A 113 -27.54 -1.23 -7.52
CA LYS A 113 -26.83 -0.70 -6.35
C LYS A 113 -26.21 -1.80 -5.50
N VAL A 114 -26.95 -2.88 -5.27
CA VAL A 114 -26.45 -4.05 -4.53
C VAL A 114 -25.29 -4.72 -5.27
N LEU A 115 -25.40 -4.90 -6.59
CA LEU A 115 -24.33 -5.48 -7.40
C LEU A 115 -23.05 -4.64 -7.39
N ILE A 116 -23.16 -3.32 -7.44
CA ILE A 116 -22.02 -2.39 -7.37
C ILE A 116 -21.31 -2.53 -6.02
N VAL A 117 -22.05 -2.56 -4.91
CA VAL A 117 -21.48 -2.73 -3.57
C VAL A 117 -20.85 -4.12 -3.41
N ALA A 118 -21.53 -5.16 -3.88
CA ALA A 118 -21.02 -6.54 -3.84
C ALA A 118 -19.74 -6.69 -4.64
N TRP A 119 -19.69 -6.13 -5.86
CA TRP A 119 -18.47 -6.15 -6.68
C TRP A 119 -17.32 -5.40 -6.01
N ALA A 120 -17.57 -4.23 -5.42
CA ALA A 120 -16.57 -3.48 -4.67
C ALA A 120 -16.00 -4.29 -3.51
N ALA A 121 -16.86 -5.00 -2.75
CA ALA A 121 -16.45 -5.85 -1.64
C ALA A 121 -15.62 -7.05 -2.12
N ILE A 122 -16.14 -7.81 -3.08
CA ILE A 122 -15.50 -9.03 -3.59
C ILE A 122 -14.15 -8.70 -4.23
N SER A 123 -14.10 -7.68 -5.08
CA SER A 123 -12.87 -7.31 -5.78
C SER A 123 -11.79 -6.80 -4.82
N TYR A 124 -12.17 -6.04 -3.80
CA TYR A 124 -11.22 -5.56 -2.79
C TYR A 124 -10.67 -6.68 -1.90
N ILE A 125 -11.53 -7.61 -1.46
CA ILE A 125 -11.10 -8.79 -0.69
C ILE A 125 -10.20 -9.69 -1.56
N ALA A 126 -10.57 -9.93 -2.81
CA ALA A 126 -9.76 -10.71 -3.74
C ALA A 126 -8.40 -10.05 -3.98
N TRP A 127 -8.37 -8.72 -4.08
CA TRP A 127 -7.12 -7.97 -4.18
C TRP A 127 -6.23 -8.18 -2.95
N GLY A 128 -6.79 -8.06 -1.74
CA GLY A 128 -6.06 -8.31 -0.49
C GLY A 128 -5.46 -9.72 -0.45
N MET A 129 -6.25 -10.74 -0.83
CA MET A 129 -5.76 -12.12 -0.93
C MET A 129 -4.58 -12.26 -1.88
N CYS A 130 -4.70 -11.75 -3.11
CA CYS A 130 -3.62 -11.79 -4.11
C CYS A 130 -2.39 -11.00 -3.65
N PHE A 131 -2.60 -9.85 -2.99
CA PHE A 131 -1.51 -9.02 -2.48
C PHE A 131 -0.70 -9.75 -1.41
N THR A 132 -1.35 -10.38 -0.44
CA THR A 132 -0.71 -11.18 0.61
C THR A 132 0.14 -12.33 0.04
N VAL A 133 -0.33 -12.95 -1.07
CA VAL A 133 0.40 -14.04 -1.76
C VAL A 133 1.80 -13.61 -2.20
N CYS A 134 2.00 -12.33 -2.52
CA CYS A 134 3.32 -11.79 -2.88
C CYS A 134 4.03 -11.09 -1.72
N ASP A 135 3.29 -10.39 -0.87
CA ASP A 135 3.88 -9.57 0.19
C ASP A 135 4.66 -10.43 1.19
N ILE A 136 4.07 -11.55 1.64
CA ILE A 136 4.74 -12.47 2.58
C ILE A 136 6.03 -13.03 1.98
N PRO A 137 6.06 -13.60 0.75
CA PRO A 137 7.31 -14.05 0.15
C PRO A 137 8.32 -12.92 -0.08
N LEU A 138 7.89 -11.71 -0.39
CA LEU A 138 8.77 -10.57 -0.63
C LEU A 138 9.58 -10.20 0.62
N TRP A 139 8.94 -10.16 1.78
CA TRP A 139 9.64 -9.97 3.04
C TRP A 139 10.42 -11.20 3.47
N GLY A 140 9.88 -12.40 3.23
CA GLY A 140 10.48 -13.68 3.61
C GLY A 140 11.77 -13.99 2.85
N ILE A 141 11.88 -13.59 1.57
CA ILE A 141 13.03 -13.94 0.73
C ILE A 141 14.34 -13.37 1.25
N THR A 142 14.31 -12.27 2.00
CA THR A 142 15.52 -11.67 2.59
C THR A 142 16.26 -12.63 3.50
N SER A 143 15.53 -13.47 4.24
CA SER A 143 16.11 -14.50 5.11
C SER A 143 16.67 -15.72 4.34
N LEU A 144 16.30 -15.85 3.06
CA LEU A 144 16.77 -16.92 2.17
C LEU A 144 17.90 -16.44 1.25
N MET A 145 18.07 -15.12 1.10
CA MET A 145 19.17 -14.54 0.30
C MET A 145 20.51 -14.59 1.03
N THR A 146 20.51 -14.47 2.37
CA THR A 146 21.73 -14.41 3.18
C THR A 146 21.53 -14.96 4.59
N GLU A 147 22.52 -15.68 5.10
CA GLU A 147 22.60 -16.13 6.50
C GLU A 147 23.15 -15.02 7.41
N ASP A 148 23.94 -14.10 6.87
CA ASP A 148 24.56 -13.03 7.64
C ASP A 148 23.52 -12.00 8.12
N GLU A 149 23.45 -11.81 9.43
CA GLU A 149 22.46 -10.90 10.06
C GLU A 149 22.70 -9.43 9.72
N ASN A 150 23.98 -9.02 9.57
CA ASN A 150 24.34 -7.64 9.24
C ASN A 150 23.93 -7.32 7.79
N ASP A 151 24.21 -8.23 6.87
CA ASP A 151 23.83 -8.10 5.47
C ASP A 151 22.30 -8.08 5.31
N ARG A 152 21.59 -8.94 6.04
CA ARG A 152 20.11 -8.94 6.10
C ARG A 152 19.57 -7.62 6.64
N GLY A 153 20.18 -7.11 7.72
CA GLY A 153 19.82 -5.81 8.29
C GLY A 153 19.99 -4.66 7.29
N LYS A 154 21.08 -4.65 6.52
CA LYS A 154 21.33 -3.66 5.44
C LYS A 154 20.28 -3.77 4.33
N ILE A 155 19.97 -4.98 3.86
CA ILE A 155 18.95 -5.22 2.82
C ILE A 155 17.58 -4.68 3.29
N LEU A 156 17.16 -5.05 4.50
CA LEU A 156 15.87 -4.63 5.07
C LEU A 156 15.80 -3.11 5.30
N SER A 157 16.89 -2.48 5.73
CA SER A 157 16.96 -1.03 5.90
C SER A 157 16.79 -0.30 4.55
N LEU A 158 17.53 -0.73 3.53
CA LEU A 158 17.39 -0.17 2.17
C LEU A 158 16.00 -0.43 1.59
N ALA A 159 15.45 -1.62 1.81
CA ALA A 159 14.10 -1.97 1.37
C ALA A 159 13.04 -1.03 1.96
N ARG A 160 13.14 -0.71 3.25
CA ARG A 160 12.22 0.26 3.90
C ARG A 160 12.36 1.67 3.37
N MET A 161 13.59 2.10 3.04
CA MET A 161 13.81 3.42 2.41
C MET A 161 13.16 3.48 1.03
N VAL A 162 13.37 2.44 0.21
CA VAL A 162 12.78 2.36 -1.14
C VAL A 162 11.26 2.20 -1.08
N ALA A 163 10.73 1.44 -0.12
CA ALA A 163 9.31 1.34 0.15
C ALA A 163 8.70 2.72 0.43
N GLY A 164 9.39 3.56 1.22
CA GLY A 164 8.99 4.96 1.44
C GLY A 164 8.90 5.77 0.14
N VAL A 165 9.86 5.59 -0.77
CA VAL A 165 9.81 6.23 -2.11
C VAL A 165 8.66 5.68 -2.95
N GLY A 166 8.34 4.38 -2.83
CA GLY A 166 7.17 3.76 -3.45
C GLY A 166 5.84 4.37 -3.00
N GLY A 167 5.83 5.08 -1.87
CA GLY A 167 4.71 5.91 -1.42
C GLY A 167 4.26 6.99 -2.43
N ILE A 168 5.05 7.30 -3.46
CA ILE A 168 4.64 8.15 -4.59
C ILE A 168 3.36 7.64 -5.29
N GLY A 169 2.99 6.37 -5.07
CA GLY A 169 1.73 5.81 -5.54
C GLY A 169 0.48 6.55 -5.06
N VAL A 170 0.56 7.33 -3.97
CA VAL A 170 -0.54 8.20 -3.52
C VAL A 170 -0.90 9.28 -4.55
N LEU A 171 0.01 9.64 -5.46
CA LEU A 171 -0.25 10.58 -6.55
C LEU A 171 -1.25 10.05 -7.59
N VAL A 172 -1.65 8.79 -7.51
CA VAL A 172 -2.70 8.21 -8.37
C VAL A 172 -3.96 9.06 -8.39
N VAL A 173 -4.35 9.61 -7.25
CA VAL A 173 -5.56 10.45 -7.14
C VAL A 173 -5.39 11.74 -7.93
N GLN A 174 -4.27 12.44 -7.75
CA GLN A 174 -4.00 13.72 -8.43
C GLN A 174 -3.87 13.55 -9.95
N ILE A 175 -3.16 12.51 -10.39
CA ILE A 175 -3.01 12.21 -11.81
C ILE A 175 -4.35 11.83 -12.43
N ALA A 176 -5.14 11.00 -11.73
CA ALA A 176 -6.45 10.59 -12.18
C ALA A 176 -7.43 11.78 -12.29
N GLN A 177 -7.42 12.70 -11.34
CA GLN A 177 -8.23 13.91 -11.37
C GLN A 177 -7.79 14.84 -12.52
N ALA A 178 -6.49 15.01 -12.73
CA ALA A 178 -5.97 15.82 -13.84
C ALA A 178 -6.41 15.26 -15.19
N LEU A 179 -6.30 13.94 -15.39
CA LEU A 179 -6.79 13.26 -16.60
C LEU A 179 -8.31 13.33 -16.72
N GLY A 180 -9.06 13.14 -15.64
CA GLY A 180 -10.50 13.30 -15.61
C GLY A 180 -10.92 14.70 -16.07
N THR A 181 -10.30 15.75 -15.52
CA THR A 181 -10.54 17.14 -15.93
C THR A 181 -10.19 17.36 -17.41
N ALA A 182 -9.12 16.79 -17.91
CA ALA A 182 -8.76 16.89 -19.32
C ALA A 182 -9.80 16.22 -20.24
N PHE A 183 -10.45 15.14 -19.78
CA PHE A 183 -11.57 14.53 -20.50
C PHE A 183 -12.86 15.35 -20.39
N VAL A 184 -13.15 15.92 -19.22
CA VAL A 184 -14.31 16.79 -18.99
C VAL A 184 -14.28 18.03 -19.89
N ASN A 185 -13.11 18.66 -20.06
CA ASN A 185 -12.94 19.82 -20.91
C ASN A 185 -13.26 19.59 -22.40
N LYS A 186 -13.38 18.33 -22.82
CA LYS A 186 -13.76 17.96 -24.18
C LYS A 186 -15.28 17.74 -24.34
N ILE A 187 -16.06 17.84 -23.26
CA ILE A 187 -17.51 17.62 -23.26
C ILE A 187 -18.21 18.94 -23.53
N ASP A 188 -19.22 18.92 -24.40
CA ASP A 188 -20.08 20.07 -24.61
C ASP A 188 -20.88 20.38 -23.34
N LYS A 189 -20.74 21.59 -22.82
CA LYS A 189 -21.41 22.04 -21.60
C LYS A 189 -22.93 22.15 -21.75
N ASN A 190 -23.44 22.21 -23.00
CA ASN A 190 -24.86 22.30 -23.31
C ASN A 190 -25.52 20.93 -23.52
N ALA A 191 -24.79 19.83 -23.37
CA ALA A 191 -25.33 18.48 -23.52
C ALA A 191 -26.38 18.20 -22.43
N ALA A 192 -27.53 17.63 -22.82
CA ALA A 192 -28.62 17.28 -21.89
C ALA A 192 -28.16 16.35 -20.76
N ASP A 193 -27.14 15.52 -21.00
CA ASP A 193 -26.59 14.54 -20.07
C ASP A 193 -25.23 14.98 -19.48
N TYR A 194 -24.95 16.29 -19.41
CA TYR A 194 -23.64 16.81 -19.03
C TYR A 194 -23.10 16.20 -17.73
N ASP A 195 -23.90 16.15 -16.67
CA ASP A 195 -23.47 15.60 -15.37
C ASP A 195 -23.07 14.12 -15.44
N THR A 196 -23.82 13.33 -16.20
CA THR A 196 -23.50 11.91 -16.43
C THR A 196 -22.21 11.74 -17.24
N LEU A 197 -22.00 12.59 -18.23
CA LEU A 197 -20.79 12.59 -19.05
C LEU A 197 -19.57 13.01 -18.23
N VAL A 198 -19.70 13.98 -17.36
CA VAL A 198 -18.64 14.40 -16.42
C VAL A 198 -18.25 13.27 -15.46
N GLN A 199 -19.24 12.57 -14.88
CA GLN A 199 -18.97 11.42 -14.02
C GLN A 199 -18.22 10.30 -14.78
N LYS A 200 -18.67 9.97 -15.98
CA LYS A 200 -17.98 8.97 -16.84
C LYS A 200 -16.57 9.40 -17.21
N ALA A 201 -16.35 10.69 -17.50
CA ALA A 201 -15.04 11.22 -17.83
C ALA A 201 -14.07 11.11 -16.63
N ASN A 202 -14.51 11.47 -15.42
CA ASN A 202 -13.73 11.33 -14.21
C ASN A 202 -13.42 9.85 -13.92
N GLN A 203 -14.39 8.96 -14.04
CA GLN A 203 -14.19 7.53 -13.89
C GLN A 203 -13.17 6.98 -14.91
N LYS A 204 -13.27 7.39 -16.17
CA LYS A 204 -12.32 7.04 -17.22
C LYS A 204 -10.91 7.53 -16.90
N GLY A 205 -10.77 8.77 -16.37
CA GLY A 205 -9.49 9.32 -15.91
C GLY A 205 -8.84 8.44 -14.84
N PHE A 206 -9.63 7.97 -13.86
CA PHE A 206 -9.15 7.03 -12.84
C PHE A 206 -8.70 5.70 -13.43
N ILE A 207 -9.54 5.05 -14.25
CA ILE A 207 -9.24 3.74 -14.84
C ILE A 207 -7.96 3.80 -15.68
N VAL A 208 -7.82 4.81 -16.53
CA VAL A 208 -6.62 4.98 -17.38
C VAL A 208 -5.37 5.16 -16.53
N THR A 209 -5.43 6.02 -15.50
CA THR A 209 -4.31 6.25 -14.58
C THR A 209 -3.90 4.97 -13.86
N VAL A 210 -4.89 4.25 -13.32
CA VAL A 210 -4.66 2.99 -12.60
C VAL A 210 -4.04 1.94 -13.53
N ILE A 211 -4.54 1.79 -14.76
CA ILE A 211 -3.97 0.83 -15.73
C ILE A 211 -2.49 1.15 -15.96
N ILE A 212 -2.15 2.40 -16.29
CA ILE A 212 -0.77 2.78 -16.60
C ILE A 212 0.14 2.54 -15.38
N MET A 213 -0.24 3.07 -14.22
CA MET A 213 0.57 2.97 -13.02
C MET A 213 0.71 1.52 -12.54
N THR A 214 -0.35 0.72 -12.61
CA THR A 214 -0.35 -0.68 -12.19
C THR A 214 0.50 -1.55 -13.12
N VAL A 215 0.43 -1.36 -14.43
CA VAL A 215 1.28 -2.10 -15.38
C VAL A 215 2.77 -1.83 -15.08
N VAL A 216 3.14 -0.55 -14.94
CA VAL A 216 4.52 -0.19 -14.58
C VAL A 216 4.93 -0.81 -13.25
N ALA A 217 4.08 -0.70 -12.23
CA ALA A 217 4.35 -1.22 -10.91
C ALA A 217 4.48 -2.75 -10.87
N SER A 218 3.63 -3.47 -11.63
CA SER A 218 3.69 -4.94 -11.72
C SER A 218 4.98 -5.40 -12.38
N VAL A 219 5.39 -4.78 -13.47
CA VAL A 219 6.66 -5.06 -14.14
C VAL A 219 7.84 -4.83 -13.20
N LEU A 220 7.85 -3.71 -12.48
CA LEU A 220 8.90 -3.44 -11.49
C LEU A 220 8.88 -4.46 -10.35
N PHE A 221 7.71 -4.90 -9.91
CA PHE A 221 7.58 -5.88 -8.84
C PHE A 221 8.16 -7.26 -9.23
N GLU A 222 7.99 -7.70 -10.48
CA GLU A 222 8.54 -8.98 -10.96
C GLU A 222 10.07 -9.08 -10.83
N PHE A 223 10.80 -7.94 -10.87
CA PHE A 223 12.25 -7.94 -10.68
C PHE A 223 12.69 -8.55 -9.34
N ALA A 224 11.85 -8.47 -8.30
CA ALA A 224 12.13 -9.14 -7.03
C ALA A 224 12.30 -10.65 -7.20
N GLY A 225 11.40 -11.29 -7.95
CA GLY A 225 11.47 -12.74 -8.22
C GLY A 225 12.55 -13.14 -9.24
N LEU A 226 12.71 -12.31 -10.29
CA LEU A 226 13.63 -12.60 -11.38
C LEU A 226 15.11 -12.47 -11.00
N CYS A 227 15.44 -11.45 -10.20
CA CYS A 227 16.84 -11.13 -9.87
C CYS A 227 17.33 -11.76 -8.58
N THR A 228 16.46 -12.10 -7.64
CA THR A 228 16.85 -12.72 -6.36
C THR A 228 17.08 -14.21 -6.49
N ARG A 229 17.91 -14.76 -5.61
CA ARG A 229 18.16 -16.21 -5.49
C ARG A 229 18.06 -16.63 -4.03
N GLU A 230 17.41 -17.75 -3.78
CA GLU A 230 17.37 -18.39 -2.48
C GLU A 230 18.65 -19.24 -2.33
N LYS A 231 19.52 -18.88 -1.39
CA LYS A 231 20.81 -19.52 -1.15
C LYS A 231 20.82 -20.33 0.14
N VAL A 232 19.92 -19.98 1.06
CA VAL A 232 19.86 -20.59 2.39
C VAL A 232 18.85 -21.73 2.38
N GLU A 233 19.32 -22.93 2.63
CA GLU A 233 18.44 -24.08 2.83
C GLU A 233 17.79 -23.99 4.22
N LYS A 234 16.47 -23.79 4.24
CA LYS A 234 15.72 -23.83 5.50
C LYS A 234 15.52 -25.27 5.97
N SER A 235 15.56 -25.43 7.30
CA SER A 235 15.20 -26.66 8.01
C SER A 235 13.93 -27.30 7.42
N GLU A 236 13.97 -28.61 7.20
CA GLU A 236 12.87 -29.40 6.61
C GLU A 236 11.61 -29.53 7.49
N ARG A 237 11.64 -29.04 8.74
CA ARG A 237 10.48 -29.10 9.64
C ARG A 237 9.34 -28.21 9.14
N SER A 238 8.33 -28.81 8.57
CA SER A 238 7.05 -28.13 8.30
C SER A 238 6.13 -28.30 9.51
N TYR A 239 5.72 -27.18 10.08
CA TYR A 239 4.77 -27.17 11.17
C TYR A 239 3.32 -27.08 10.64
N THR A 240 2.39 -27.68 11.36
CA THR A 240 0.95 -27.50 11.10
C THR A 240 0.55 -26.07 11.46
N PHE A 241 -0.50 -25.53 10.82
CA PHE A 241 -1.04 -24.21 11.12
C PHE A 241 -1.25 -23.96 12.63
N LYS A 242 -1.82 -24.96 13.34
CA LYS A 242 -2.04 -24.89 14.78
C LYS A 242 -0.74 -24.81 15.58
N GLU A 243 0.28 -25.57 15.16
CA GLU A 243 1.61 -25.56 15.80
C GLU A 243 2.31 -24.23 15.56
N ASN A 244 2.26 -23.69 14.34
CA ASN A 244 2.81 -22.37 14.02
C ASN A 244 2.18 -21.28 14.91
N PHE A 245 0.85 -21.31 15.07
CA PHE A 245 0.14 -20.38 15.92
C PHE A 245 0.55 -20.49 17.39
N GLN A 246 0.68 -21.73 17.93
CA GLN A 246 1.15 -21.96 19.28
C GLN A 246 2.60 -21.49 19.50
N ILE A 247 3.49 -21.78 18.55
CA ILE A 247 4.90 -21.35 18.59
C ILE A 247 4.97 -19.82 18.59
N MET A 248 4.21 -19.15 17.72
CA MET A 248 4.14 -17.69 17.64
C MET A 248 3.80 -17.06 18.99
N PHE A 249 2.73 -17.54 19.65
CA PHE A 249 2.30 -16.97 20.94
C PHE A 249 3.18 -17.39 22.12
N ARG A 250 3.94 -18.48 22.02
CA ARG A 250 4.96 -18.85 23.02
C ARG A 250 6.25 -18.04 22.87
N ASN A 251 6.52 -17.50 21.70
CA ASN A 251 7.72 -16.73 21.41
C ASN A 251 7.64 -15.33 22.07
N LYS A 252 8.47 -15.09 23.08
CA LYS A 252 8.49 -13.81 23.83
C LYS A 252 8.81 -12.59 22.92
N PRO A 253 9.85 -12.60 22.06
CA PRO A 253 10.09 -11.54 21.10
C PRO A 253 8.90 -11.25 20.19
N PHE A 254 8.23 -12.28 19.68
CA PHE A 254 7.05 -12.11 18.83
C PHE A 254 5.91 -11.39 19.56
N ARG A 255 5.61 -11.78 20.80
CA ARG A 255 4.58 -11.11 21.61
C ARG A 255 4.91 -9.64 21.86
N GLN A 256 6.18 -9.33 22.11
CA GLN A 256 6.63 -7.95 22.30
C GLN A 256 6.43 -7.10 21.04
N ILE A 257 6.76 -7.66 19.86
CA ILE A 257 6.54 -7.00 18.56
C ILE A 257 5.04 -6.82 18.31
N LEU A 258 4.22 -7.83 18.59
CA LEU A 258 2.76 -7.77 18.43
C LEU A 258 2.15 -6.67 19.32
N ILE A 259 2.49 -6.63 20.59
CA ILE A 259 2.02 -5.61 21.55
C ILE A 259 2.48 -4.22 21.08
N SER A 260 3.74 -4.07 20.66
CA SER A 260 4.27 -2.82 20.13
C SER A 260 3.50 -2.37 18.87
N GLY A 261 3.15 -3.31 17.98
CA GLY A 261 2.33 -3.03 16.80
C GLY A 261 0.93 -2.53 17.15
N ILE A 262 0.26 -3.19 18.10
CA ILE A 262 -1.06 -2.77 18.61
C ILE A 262 -0.99 -1.36 19.23
N LEU A 263 0.01 -1.10 20.08
CA LEU A 263 0.19 0.20 20.71
C LEU A 263 0.56 1.31 19.70
N ARG A 264 1.18 0.95 18.58
CA ARG A 264 1.52 1.88 17.51
C ARG A 264 0.34 2.19 16.57
N SER A 265 -0.65 1.32 16.47
CA SER A 265 -1.76 1.47 15.53
C SER A 265 -2.54 2.78 15.67
N PRO A 266 -2.78 3.36 16.88
CA PRO A 266 -3.44 4.65 17.03
C PRO A 266 -2.72 5.83 16.35
N ILE A 267 -1.41 5.72 16.08
CA ILE A 267 -0.65 6.77 15.38
C ILE A 267 -1.21 6.99 13.96
N GLN A 268 -1.67 5.94 13.28
CA GLN A 268 -2.29 6.07 11.97
C GLN A 268 -3.62 6.85 12.03
N LEU A 269 -4.42 6.62 13.07
CA LEU A 269 -5.65 7.39 13.31
C LEU A 269 -5.35 8.87 13.54
N LEU A 270 -4.31 9.15 14.31
CA LEU A 270 -3.86 10.52 14.58
C LEU A 270 -3.42 11.25 13.29
N MET A 271 -2.79 10.53 12.36
CA MET A 271 -2.46 11.02 11.01
C MET A 271 -3.70 11.40 10.22
N ILE A 272 -4.70 10.50 10.18
CA ILE A 272 -5.97 10.74 9.47
C ILE A 272 -6.67 11.96 10.06
N VAL A 273 -6.76 12.05 11.38
CA VAL A 273 -7.37 13.19 12.08
C VAL A 273 -6.63 14.49 11.77
N ALA A 274 -5.29 14.50 11.81
CA ALA A 274 -4.48 15.67 11.51
C ALA A 274 -4.68 16.15 10.08
N MET A 275 -4.66 15.22 9.10
CA MET A 275 -4.92 15.55 7.69
C MET A 275 -6.35 16.06 7.46
N THR A 276 -7.33 15.46 8.13
CA THR A 276 -8.73 15.90 8.09
C THR A 276 -8.86 17.31 8.64
N LEU A 277 -8.23 17.61 9.79
CA LEU A 277 -8.23 18.91 10.40
C LEU A 277 -7.62 19.98 9.48
N VAL A 278 -6.48 19.68 8.86
CA VAL A 278 -5.85 20.59 7.88
C VAL A 278 -6.79 20.83 6.70
N THR A 279 -7.42 19.79 6.18
CA THR A 279 -8.33 19.89 5.03
C THR A 279 -9.55 20.73 5.34
N TYR A 280 -10.20 20.49 6.46
CA TYR A 280 -11.45 21.20 6.79
C TYR A 280 -11.22 22.58 7.39
N TYR A 281 -10.21 22.76 8.23
CA TYR A 281 -9.97 24.03 8.93
C TYR A 281 -9.20 25.03 8.07
N TYR A 282 -8.14 24.59 7.37
CA TYR A 282 -7.28 25.48 6.59
C TYR A 282 -7.64 25.52 5.10
N ALA A 283 -8.16 24.44 4.55
CA ALA A 283 -8.41 24.30 3.11
C ALA A 283 -9.91 24.37 2.73
N ASN A 284 -10.80 24.71 3.68
CA ASN A 284 -12.25 24.78 3.45
C ASN A 284 -12.83 23.53 2.76
N GLY A 285 -12.42 22.34 3.22
CA GLY A 285 -12.87 21.05 2.71
C GLY A 285 -12.20 20.56 1.44
N ASN A 286 -11.33 21.35 0.82
CA ASN A 286 -10.61 20.96 -0.39
C ASN A 286 -9.12 21.29 -0.30
N ILE A 287 -8.28 20.27 -0.17
CA ILE A 287 -6.82 20.42 -0.07
C ILE A 287 -6.19 21.04 -1.34
N MET A 288 -6.90 20.98 -2.49
CA MET A 288 -6.47 21.63 -3.73
C MET A 288 -6.48 23.16 -3.63
N ASN A 289 -7.17 23.75 -2.63
CA ASN A 289 -7.12 25.19 -2.33
C ASN A 289 -5.71 25.66 -1.91
N ILE A 290 -4.75 24.75 -1.81
CA ILE A 290 -3.33 25.09 -1.64
C ILE A 290 -2.82 25.95 -2.81
N LEU A 291 -3.37 25.73 -4.00
CA LEU A 291 -3.12 26.57 -5.18
C LEU A 291 -4.22 27.62 -5.30
N LYS A 292 -3.83 28.89 -5.25
CA LYS A 292 -4.74 29.98 -5.58
C LYS A 292 -4.86 30.05 -7.09
N THR A 293 -6.06 29.87 -7.61
CA THR A 293 -6.37 30.04 -9.03
C THR A 293 -7.24 31.29 -9.22
N ASP A 294 -7.05 32.01 -10.32
CA ASP A 294 -7.93 33.10 -10.73
C ASP A 294 -9.23 32.56 -11.35
N ALA A 295 -10.13 33.47 -11.73
CA ALA A 295 -11.40 33.13 -12.38
C ALA A 295 -11.22 32.39 -13.73
N THR A 296 -10.02 32.39 -14.30
CA THR A 296 -9.68 31.68 -15.55
C THR A 296 -9.03 30.32 -15.32
N GLY A 297 -8.84 29.92 -14.03
CA GLY A 297 -8.23 28.64 -13.65
C GLY A 297 -6.68 28.67 -13.69
N LYS A 298 -6.07 29.85 -13.88
CA LYS A 298 -4.62 30.00 -13.89
C LYS A 298 -4.07 30.12 -12.47
N ILE A 299 -3.00 29.40 -12.16
CA ILE A 299 -2.35 29.44 -10.84
C ILE A 299 -1.75 30.83 -10.64
N VAL A 300 -2.25 31.56 -9.63
CA VAL A 300 -1.79 32.92 -9.26
C VAL A 300 -0.89 32.89 -8.03
N GLY A 301 -0.88 31.79 -7.26
CA GLY A 301 -0.06 31.67 -6.07
C GLY A 301 -0.37 30.44 -5.24
N ILE A 302 0.23 30.39 -4.05
CA ILE A 302 0.06 29.30 -3.08
C ILE A 302 -0.64 29.86 -1.83
N ASN A 303 -1.57 29.10 -1.27
CA ASN A 303 -2.19 29.43 0.01
C ASN A 303 -1.23 29.06 1.15
N PHE A 304 -0.55 30.06 1.66
CA PHE A 304 0.50 29.86 2.67
C PHE A 304 -0.03 29.26 3.97
N GLN A 305 -1.28 29.54 4.36
CA GLN A 305 -1.88 28.97 5.58
C GLN A 305 -2.05 27.45 5.49
N ILE A 306 -2.47 26.94 4.32
CA ILE A 306 -2.60 25.49 4.09
C ILE A 306 -1.20 24.85 4.08
N LEU A 307 -0.23 25.50 3.43
CA LEU A 307 1.16 25.02 3.39
C LEU A 307 1.76 24.95 4.79
N VAL A 308 1.53 25.95 5.64
CA VAL A 308 2.00 25.96 7.03
C VAL A 308 1.31 24.86 7.84
N GLY A 309 -0.01 24.68 7.70
CA GLY A 309 -0.73 23.60 8.37
C GLY A 309 -0.18 22.21 8.02
N LEU A 310 0.02 21.95 6.72
CA LEU A 310 0.65 20.71 6.24
C LEU A 310 2.09 20.57 6.74
N GLY A 311 2.84 21.67 6.71
CA GLY A 311 4.23 21.72 7.19
C GLY A 311 4.33 21.42 8.68
N CYS A 312 3.44 21.94 9.51
CA CYS A 312 3.40 21.65 10.94
C CYS A 312 3.08 20.16 11.22
N VAL A 313 2.13 19.58 10.51
CA VAL A 313 1.81 18.14 10.63
C VAL A 313 3.01 17.29 10.19
N ALA A 314 3.60 17.61 9.05
CA ALA A 314 4.78 16.92 8.54
C ALA A 314 5.97 17.06 9.52
N ALA A 315 6.27 18.27 9.98
CA ALA A 315 7.36 18.53 10.93
C ALA A 315 7.16 17.76 12.24
N GLY A 316 5.95 17.76 12.80
CA GLY A 316 5.64 17.00 14.02
C GLY A 316 5.92 15.51 13.87
N LEU A 317 5.58 14.93 12.70
CA LEU A 317 5.84 13.53 12.39
C LEU A 317 7.33 13.23 12.21
N PHE A 318 8.02 14.05 11.40
CA PHE A 318 9.46 13.91 11.17
C PHE A 318 10.24 14.08 12.47
N VAL A 319 9.97 15.12 13.24
CA VAL A 319 10.63 15.35 14.53
C VAL A 319 10.37 14.17 15.48
N GLY A 320 9.12 13.70 15.60
CA GLY A 320 8.79 12.54 16.42
C GLY A 320 9.54 11.28 15.99
N GLN A 321 9.64 11.03 14.68
CA GLN A 321 10.36 9.88 14.13
C GLN A 321 11.88 9.98 14.37
N PHE A 322 12.49 11.16 14.16
CA PHE A 322 13.91 11.36 14.40
C PHE A 322 14.26 11.27 15.89
N VAL A 323 13.42 11.84 16.78
CA VAL A 323 13.59 11.71 18.23
C VAL A 323 13.49 10.24 18.65
N ALA A 324 12.50 9.50 18.15
CA ALA A 324 12.37 8.07 18.40
C ALA A 324 13.60 7.30 17.92
N MET A 325 14.10 7.58 16.70
CA MET A 325 15.32 6.96 16.16
C MET A 325 16.57 7.27 17.00
N GLY A 326 16.71 8.49 17.49
CA GLY A 326 17.84 8.89 18.35
C GLY A 326 17.78 8.30 19.77
N VAL A 327 16.58 8.17 20.32
CA VAL A 327 16.36 7.63 21.68
C VAL A 327 16.40 6.10 21.72
N THR A 328 15.97 5.43 20.66
CA THR A 328 15.93 3.96 20.58
C THR A 328 17.27 3.29 20.90
N PRO A 329 18.43 3.70 20.34
CA PRO A 329 19.74 3.10 20.68
C PRO A 329 20.12 3.29 22.15
N LEU A 330 19.72 4.41 22.76
CA LEU A 330 19.98 4.68 24.17
C LEU A 330 19.16 3.78 25.09
N ILE A 331 17.92 3.50 24.72
CA ILE A 331 17.03 2.58 25.44
C ILE A 331 17.56 1.15 25.31
N ILE A 332 17.93 0.72 24.11
CA ILE A 332 18.46 -0.63 23.84
C ILE A 332 19.72 -0.87 24.68
N LYS A 333 20.68 0.05 24.69
CA LYS A 333 21.88 -0.06 25.51
C LYS A 333 21.60 -0.19 27.01
N LYS A 334 20.52 0.43 27.51
CA LYS A 334 20.11 0.30 28.92
C LYS A 334 19.39 -1.03 29.20
N VAL A 335 18.65 -1.55 28.25
CA VAL A 335 17.90 -2.81 28.39
C VAL A 335 18.83 -4.01 28.30
N GLU A 336 19.77 -4.02 27.35
CA GLU A 336 20.79 -5.09 27.24
C GLU A 336 21.67 -5.19 28.46
N LYS A 337 22.03 -4.08 29.10
CA LYS A 337 22.79 -4.08 30.36
C LYS A 337 22.04 -4.63 31.58
N LYS A 338 20.71 -4.76 31.52
CA LYS A 338 19.90 -5.32 32.62
C LYS A 338 19.52 -6.80 32.42
N THR A 339 19.80 -7.37 31.25
CA THR A 339 19.43 -8.74 30.90
C THR A 339 20.65 -9.68 30.85
N LEU A 340 21.84 -9.17 31.03
CA LEU A 340 23.08 -9.88 31.35
C LEU A 340 23.36 -9.82 32.85
#